data_0beb3b7c967b64c904cd09580f7dde3f
#
_entry.id   0beb3b7c967b64c904cd09580f7dde3f
#
_cell.length_a   1.000
_cell.length_b   1.000
_cell.length_c   1.000
_cell.angle_alpha   90.00
_cell.angle_beta   90.00
_cell.angle_gamma   90.00
#
_symmetry.space_group_name_H-M   'P 1'
#
loop_
_entity.id
_entity.type
_entity.pdbx_description
1 polymer ?
#
loop_
_entity_poly.entity_id
_entity_poly.type
_entity_poly.pdbx_seq_one_letter_code
_entity_poly.pdbx_strand_id
1 'polypeptide(L)'
;MSKMSDMTEYHASAYRLPSGFEHCSKLKPVAEAATALDRVKAVVDVLYSPGGCPWDGKQTNKSLLKNLLEETYEYVDAVETHDRDNMREELGDVLLQSVFQARVCESDTEDPFGIDEVADRLVNKLITRHPHVFAADDAGNSSDSSDAFDADSNDGGEAAQPESPEAVLALWEKMKQQEKHRKSVLEGISRAQGALPRAAKVVSRISKSPNADRLFAAFDEPAA
;
A
#
# COMPACT_ATOMS: atom_id res chain seq x y z
N MET A 1 -27.03 -13.34 -9.06
CA MET A 1 -27.19 -12.00 -8.47
C MET A 1 -27.60 -12.08 -6.99
N SER A 2 -26.89 -12.84 -6.13
CA SER A 2 -27.31 -13.01 -4.73
C SER A 2 -26.15 -13.13 -3.74
N LYS A 3 -25.02 -12.46 -3.95
CA LYS A 3 -23.90 -12.42 -3.00
C LYS A 3 -23.44 -11.01 -2.60
N MET A 4 -24.07 -9.95 -3.10
CA MET A 4 -23.73 -8.58 -2.69
C MET A 4 -24.53 -8.04 -1.50
N SER A 5 -25.61 -8.72 -1.08
CA SER A 5 -26.40 -8.29 0.09
C SER A 5 -25.79 -8.70 1.44
N ASP A 6 -24.91 -9.69 1.45
CA ASP A 6 -24.35 -10.25 2.70
C ASP A 6 -23.16 -9.43 3.26
N MET A 7 -22.49 -8.61 2.43
CA MET A 7 -21.39 -7.75 2.89
C MET A 7 -21.86 -6.50 3.64
N THR A 8 -23.13 -6.11 3.49
CA THR A 8 -23.71 -4.95 4.19
C THR A 8 -24.07 -5.25 5.65
N GLU A 9 -24.24 -6.52 6.02
CA GLU A 9 -24.59 -6.91 7.39
C GLU A 9 -23.40 -6.91 8.35
N TYR A 10 -22.15 -7.01 7.86
CA TYR A 10 -20.97 -6.92 8.73
C TYR A 10 -20.83 -5.56 9.42
N HIS A 11 -21.41 -4.50 8.84
CA HIS A 11 -21.41 -3.15 9.40
C HIS A 11 -22.51 -2.89 10.45
N ALA A 12 -23.45 -3.79 10.67
CA ALA A 12 -24.61 -3.57 11.51
C ALA A 12 -24.49 -4.17 12.93
N SER A 13 -23.55 -5.08 13.20
CA SER A 13 -23.35 -5.60 14.54
C SER A 13 -22.35 -4.72 15.30
N ALA A 14 -22.82 -4.08 16.39
CA ALA A 14 -21.93 -3.36 17.30
C ALA A 14 -20.82 -4.31 17.77
N TYR A 15 -19.56 -3.93 17.57
CA TYR A 15 -18.42 -4.67 18.07
C TYR A 15 -18.54 -4.87 19.58
N ARG A 16 -18.27 -6.06 20.06
CA ARG A 16 -18.21 -6.40 21.48
C ARG A 16 -16.81 -6.87 21.84
N LEU A 17 -16.30 -6.37 22.94
CA LEU A 17 -15.04 -6.88 23.49
C LEU A 17 -15.13 -8.38 23.75
N PRO A 18 -14.01 -9.12 23.62
CA PRO A 18 -13.97 -10.53 23.96
C PRO A 18 -14.43 -10.79 25.41
N SER A 19 -15.05 -11.95 25.64
CA SER A 19 -15.56 -12.33 26.97
C SER A 19 -14.45 -12.28 28.02
N GLY A 20 -14.73 -11.65 29.16
CA GLY A 20 -13.77 -11.45 30.23
C GLY A 20 -12.99 -10.14 30.19
N PHE A 21 -13.12 -9.36 29.10
CA PHE A 21 -12.43 -8.07 28.94
C PHE A 21 -13.37 -6.86 28.97
N GLU A 22 -14.67 -7.05 29.19
CA GLU A 22 -15.71 -6.01 29.10
C GLU A 22 -15.49 -4.83 30.06
N HIS A 23 -14.82 -5.09 31.19
CA HIS A 23 -14.58 -4.10 32.25
C HIS A 23 -13.15 -3.54 32.26
N CYS A 24 -12.32 -3.86 31.25
CA CYS A 24 -10.96 -3.35 31.17
C CYS A 24 -10.96 -1.88 30.73
N SER A 25 -10.62 -0.98 31.64
CA SER A 25 -10.60 0.47 31.37
C SER A 25 -9.64 0.88 30.24
N LYS A 26 -8.55 0.12 30.02
CA LYS A 26 -7.61 0.34 28.93
C LYS A 26 -8.23 0.08 27.56
N LEU A 27 -9.28 -0.73 27.49
CA LEU A 27 -9.98 -1.05 26.24
C LEU A 27 -11.12 -0.08 25.91
N LYS A 28 -11.33 0.96 26.73
CA LYS A 28 -12.33 1.99 26.45
C LYS A 28 -12.15 2.63 25.07
N PRO A 29 -10.94 3.06 24.63
CA PRO A 29 -10.74 3.59 23.27
C PRO A 29 -11.08 2.57 22.17
N VAL A 30 -10.83 1.29 22.40
CA VAL A 30 -11.17 0.21 21.46
C VAL A 30 -12.69 0.02 21.36
N ALA A 31 -13.38 0.03 22.48
CA ALA A 31 -14.83 -0.15 22.53
C ALA A 31 -15.59 1.04 21.93
N GLU A 32 -15.07 2.26 22.06
CA GLU A 32 -15.66 3.50 21.58
C GLU A 32 -15.27 3.83 20.13
N ALA A 33 -14.34 3.11 19.53
CA ALA A 33 -13.86 3.36 18.18
C ALA A 33 -14.97 3.15 17.14
N ALA A 34 -15.08 4.11 16.20
CA ALA A 34 -16.15 4.16 15.21
C ALA A 34 -16.08 3.01 14.18
N THR A 35 -14.90 2.66 13.75
CA THR A 35 -14.69 1.66 12.70
C THR A 35 -13.82 0.48 13.19
N ALA A 36 -13.79 -0.61 12.43
CA ALA A 36 -12.91 -1.74 12.71
C ALA A 36 -11.43 -1.34 12.63
N LEU A 37 -11.07 -0.48 11.69
CA LEU A 37 -9.70 0.01 11.55
C LEU A 37 -9.30 0.92 12.71
N ASP A 38 -10.20 1.76 13.22
CA ASP A 38 -9.95 2.57 14.41
C ASP A 38 -9.76 1.69 15.65
N ARG A 39 -10.44 0.54 15.74
CA ARG A 39 -10.21 -0.44 16.82
C ARG A 39 -8.80 -1.03 16.78
N VAL A 40 -8.31 -1.36 15.58
CA VAL A 40 -6.92 -1.85 15.42
C VAL A 40 -5.92 -0.77 15.84
N LYS A 41 -6.11 0.47 15.41
CA LYS A 41 -5.28 1.61 15.84
C LYS A 41 -5.28 1.76 17.37
N ALA A 42 -6.44 1.77 17.96
CA ALA A 42 -6.59 1.94 19.41
C ALA A 42 -5.94 0.81 20.21
N VAL A 43 -6.07 -0.45 19.80
CA VAL A 43 -5.43 -1.56 20.51
C VAL A 43 -3.91 -1.53 20.38
N VAL A 44 -3.39 -1.21 19.21
CA VAL A 44 -1.94 -1.06 18.99
C VAL A 44 -1.38 0.09 19.84
N ASP A 45 -2.09 1.21 19.93
CA ASP A 45 -1.70 2.32 20.80
C ASP A 45 -1.63 1.90 22.27
N VAL A 46 -2.65 1.19 22.75
CA VAL A 46 -2.65 0.67 24.14
C VAL A 46 -1.47 -0.27 24.40
N LEU A 47 -1.14 -1.15 23.44
CA LEU A 47 -0.05 -2.11 23.59
C LEU A 47 1.32 -1.43 23.58
N TYR A 48 1.53 -0.46 22.68
CA TYR A 48 2.81 0.22 22.52
C TYR A 48 3.08 1.30 23.57
N SER A 49 2.03 1.92 24.13
CA SER A 49 2.16 3.03 25.07
C SER A 49 2.74 2.62 26.43
N PRO A 50 3.30 3.56 27.22
CA PRO A 50 3.75 3.30 28.58
C PRO A 50 2.67 2.64 29.44
N GLY A 51 3.04 1.53 30.07
CA GLY A 51 2.08 0.71 30.84
C GLY A 51 1.27 -0.27 29.99
N GLY A 52 1.51 -0.35 28.70
CA GLY A 52 1.03 -1.39 27.79
C GLY A 52 1.86 -2.69 27.88
N CYS A 53 2.13 -3.32 26.75
CA CYS A 53 2.92 -4.54 26.69
C CYS A 53 4.44 -4.21 26.73
N PRO A 54 5.22 -4.80 27.66
CA PRO A 54 6.67 -4.53 27.74
C PRO A 54 7.44 -4.99 26.50
N TRP A 55 6.93 -5.94 25.74
CA TRP A 55 7.53 -6.40 24.49
C TRP A 55 7.22 -5.43 23.34
N ASP A 56 5.94 -5.08 23.18
CA ASP A 56 5.50 -4.15 22.13
C ASP A 56 6.15 -2.77 22.29
N GLY A 57 6.19 -2.23 23.51
CA GLY A 57 6.79 -0.92 23.79
C GLY A 57 8.30 -0.82 23.56
N LYS A 58 8.98 -1.92 23.22
CA LYS A 58 10.40 -1.95 22.86
C LYS A 58 10.64 -2.15 21.36
N GLN A 59 9.58 -2.34 20.59
CA GLN A 59 9.73 -2.58 19.16
C GLN A 59 10.19 -1.32 18.43
N THR A 60 10.94 -1.56 17.37
CA THR A 60 11.38 -0.55 16.40
C THR A 60 10.95 -0.97 15.02
N ASN A 61 10.90 -0.03 14.06
CA ASN A 61 10.63 -0.37 12.67
C ASN A 61 11.55 -1.50 12.18
N LYS A 62 12.83 -1.46 12.58
CA LYS A 62 13.82 -2.50 12.19
C LYS A 62 13.51 -3.86 12.81
N SER A 63 13.14 -3.92 14.09
CA SER A 63 12.86 -5.20 14.77
C SER A 63 11.60 -5.89 14.20
N LEU A 64 10.62 -5.13 13.75
CA LEU A 64 9.37 -5.64 13.17
C LEU A 64 9.50 -6.11 11.72
N LEU A 65 10.63 -5.85 11.02
CA LEU A 65 10.77 -6.27 9.61
C LEU A 65 10.69 -7.79 9.42
N LYS A 66 11.19 -8.57 10.38
CA LYS A 66 11.12 -10.03 10.30
C LYS A 66 9.66 -10.49 10.31
N ASN A 67 8.88 -10.00 11.27
CA ASN A 67 7.47 -10.35 11.40
C ASN A 67 6.68 -9.93 10.13
N LEU A 68 6.84 -8.70 9.64
CA LEU A 68 6.19 -8.25 8.41
C LEU A 68 6.45 -9.19 7.21
N LEU A 69 7.67 -9.72 7.08
CA LEU A 69 7.99 -10.66 6.01
C LEU A 69 7.38 -12.04 6.26
N GLU A 70 7.36 -12.51 7.51
CA GLU A 70 6.77 -13.77 7.95
C GLU A 70 5.26 -13.78 7.63
N GLU A 71 4.49 -12.83 8.16
CA GLU A 71 3.06 -12.69 7.87
C GLU A 71 2.75 -12.57 6.37
N THR A 72 3.64 -11.89 5.62
CA THR A 72 3.48 -11.79 4.16
C THR A 72 3.64 -13.15 3.48
N TYR A 73 4.57 -14.00 3.93
CA TYR A 73 4.74 -15.35 3.37
C TYR A 73 3.60 -16.28 3.80
N GLU A 74 3.13 -16.19 5.03
CA GLU A 74 2.00 -16.97 5.53
C GLU A 74 0.72 -16.63 4.76
N TYR A 75 0.51 -15.34 4.44
CA TYR A 75 -0.56 -14.93 3.55
C TYR A 75 -0.42 -15.53 2.13
N VAL A 76 0.79 -15.58 1.58
CA VAL A 76 1.04 -16.22 0.27
C VAL A 76 0.67 -17.69 0.33
N ASP A 77 1.09 -18.41 1.36
CA ASP A 77 0.77 -19.83 1.53
C ASP A 77 -0.73 -20.06 1.67
N ALA A 78 -1.44 -19.22 2.43
CA ALA A 78 -2.89 -19.25 2.55
C ALA A 78 -3.62 -19.06 1.20
N VAL A 79 -3.10 -18.16 0.34
CA VAL A 79 -3.62 -17.95 -1.02
C VAL A 79 -3.38 -19.18 -1.89
N GLU A 80 -2.17 -19.73 -1.90
CA GLU A 80 -1.79 -20.88 -2.72
C GLU A 80 -2.56 -22.14 -2.33
N THR A 81 -2.86 -22.30 -1.06
CA THR A 81 -3.66 -23.43 -0.53
C THR A 81 -5.16 -23.19 -0.59
N HIS A 82 -5.61 -22.00 -1.01
CA HIS A 82 -7.02 -21.59 -1.02
C HIS A 82 -7.69 -21.64 0.35
N ASP A 83 -6.94 -21.51 1.44
CA ASP A 83 -7.44 -21.47 2.80
C ASP A 83 -7.99 -20.10 3.15
N ARG A 84 -9.31 -19.96 3.04
CA ARG A 84 -10.02 -18.66 3.24
C ARG A 84 -9.97 -18.18 4.69
N ASP A 85 -9.88 -19.04 5.65
CA ASP A 85 -9.85 -18.66 7.05
C ASP A 85 -8.45 -18.18 7.42
N ASN A 86 -7.42 -18.88 6.99
CA ASN A 86 -6.03 -18.44 7.14
C ASN A 86 -5.75 -17.14 6.37
N MET A 87 -6.32 -16.97 5.16
CA MET A 87 -6.22 -15.68 4.43
C MET A 87 -6.79 -14.50 5.23
N ARG A 88 -7.83 -14.68 6.06
CA ARG A 88 -8.38 -13.61 6.89
C ARG A 88 -7.45 -13.30 8.07
N GLU A 89 -6.88 -14.33 8.66
CA GLU A 89 -5.92 -14.25 9.75
C GLU A 89 -4.68 -13.48 9.30
N GLU A 90 -4.00 -13.94 8.27
CA GLU A 90 -2.75 -13.37 7.80
C GLU A 90 -2.90 -11.94 7.22
N LEU A 91 -4.05 -11.64 6.58
CA LEU A 91 -4.34 -10.25 6.20
C LEU A 91 -4.51 -9.34 7.43
N GLY A 92 -5.03 -9.88 8.53
CA GLY A 92 -5.10 -9.19 9.80
C GLY A 92 -3.71 -8.88 10.35
N ASP A 93 -2.80 -9.84 10.27
CA ASP A 93 -1.42 -9.69 10.76
C ASP A 93 -0.58 -8.78 9.86
N VAL A 94 -0.74 -8.84 8.55
CA VAL A 94 -0.14 -7.83 7.63
C VAL A 94 -0.68 -6.42 7.92
N LEU A 95 -1.98 -6.28 8.23
CA LEU A 95 -2.57 -4.99 8.65
C LEU A 95 -1.98 -4.53 9.98
N LEU A 96 -1.88 -5.43 10.96
CA LEU A 96 -1.22 -5.15 12.25
C LEU A 96 0.18 -4.61 12.04
N GLN A 97 1.00 -5.26 11.21
CA GLN A 97 2.36 -4.81 10.92
C GLN A 97 2.38 -3.39 10.34
N SER A 98 1.46 -3.06 9.44
CA SER A 98 1.38 -1.72 8.87
C SER A 98 1.02 -0.65 9.90
N VAL A 99 0.02 -0.92 10.75
CA VAL A 99 -0.42 0.00 11.82
C VAL A 99 0.67 0.14 12.88
N PHE A 100 1.30 -0.96 13.26
CA PHE A 100 2.34 -0.95 14.29
C PHE A 100 3.61 -0.21 13.82
N GLN A 101 4.05 -0.44 12.58
CA GLN A 101 5.17 0.31 11.98
C GLN A 101 4.91 1.81 12.01
N ALA A 102 3.71 2.24 11.65
CA ALA A 102 3.33 3.65 11.70
C ALA A 102 3.29 4.18 13.15
N ARG A 103 2.76 3.39 14.10
CA ARG A 103 2.74 3.77 15.52
C ARG A 103 4.15 3.97 16.10
N VAL A 104 5.11 3.17 15.67
CA VAL A 104 6.52 3.38 16.03
C VAL A 104 7.04 4.70 15.45
N CYS A 105 6.69 5.02 14.19
CA CYS A 105 7.09 6.27 13.55
C CYS A 105 6.49 7.52 14.21
N GLU A 106 5.30 7.45 14.82
CA GLU A 106 4.73 8.55 15.61
C GLU A 106 5.62 8.97 16.79
N SER A 107 6.50 8.08 17.24
CA SER A 107 7.43 8.33 18.34
C SER A 107 8.77 8.91 17.87
N ASP A 108 8.96 9.10 16.56
CA ASP A 108 10.15 9.77 16.03
C ASP A 108 10.14 11.25 16.38
N THR A 109 11.30 11.77 16.80
CA THR A 109 11.42 13.18 17.24
C THR A 109 11.73 14.15 16.10
N GLU A 110 12.22 13.65 14.97
CA GLU A 110 12.65 14.47 13.83
C GLU A 110 11.57 14.54 12.75
N ASP A 111 10.94 13.40 12.42
CA ASP A 111 9.94 13.29 11.35
C ASP A 111 8.81 12.33 11.77
N PRO A 112 7.98 12.68 12.76
CA PRO A 112 6.88 11.84 13.21
C PRO A 112 5.76 11.77 12.17
N PHE A 113 5.24 10.57 11.91
CA PHE A 113 4.04 10.37 11.10
C PHE A 113 3.26 9.13 11.56
N GLY A 114 1.95 9.18 11.42
CA GLY A 114 1.04 8.12 11.82
C GLY A 114 0.40 7.40 10.63
N ILE A 115 -0.41 6.40 10.96
CA ILE A 115 -1.09 5.56 9.95
C ILE A 115 -2.09 6.37 9.10
N ASP A 116 -2.71 7.40 9.65
CA ASP A 116 -3.66 8.24 8.90
C ASP A 116 -2.94 9.02 7.80
N GLU A 117 -1.78 9.59 8.07
CA GLU A 117 -0.96 10.23 7.04
C GLU A 117 -0.51 9.24 5.96
N VAL A 118 -0.13 8.02 6.36
CA VAL A 118 0.21 6.95 5.41
C VAL A 118 -0.98 6.62 4.52
N ALA A 119 -2.18 6.53 5.11
CA ALA A 119 -3.42 6.26 4.39
C ALA A 119 -3.77 7.39 3.42
N ASP A 120 -3.70 8.65 3.84
CA ASP A 120 -3.98 9.81 2.99
C ASP A 120 -3.01 9.90 1.81
N ARG A 121 -1.72 9.68 2.05
CA ARG A 121 -0.70 9.61 0.98
C ARG A 121 -1.00 8.47 0.00
N LEU A 122 -1.49 7.33 0.49
CA LEU A 122 -1.91 6.21 -0.36
C LEU A 122 -3.13 6.59 -1.20
N VAL A 123 -4.15 7.20 -0.60
CA VAL A 123 -5.38 7.65 -1.29
C VAL A 123 -5.01 8.62 -2.41
N ASN A 124 -4.26 9.68 -2.10
CA ASN A 124 -3.82 10.67 -3.08
C ASN A 124 -3.06 10.02 -4.25
N LYS A 125 -2.13 9.12 -3.92
CA LYS A 125 -1.38 8.36 -4.92
C LYS A 125 -2.29 7.50 -5.82
N LEU A 126 -3.30 6.84 -5.26
CA LEU A 126 -4.22 6.01 -6.03
C LEU A 126 -5.09 6.86 -6.94
N ILE A 127 -5.64 7.96 -6.45
CA ILE A 127 -6.46 8.89 -7.25
C ILE A 127 -5.62 9.45 -8.40
N THR A 128 -4.44 9.99 -8.11
CA THR A 128 -3.57 10.60 -9.12
C THR A 128 -3.13 9.61 -10.20
N ARG A 129 -2.96 8.32 -9.86
CA ARG A 129 -2.52 7.29 -10.81
C ARG A 129 -3.64 6.61 -11.57
N HIS A 130 -4.90 6.97 -11.30
CA HIS A 130 -6.06 6.42 -11.99
C HIS A 130 -6.93 7.56 -12.57
N PRO A 131 -6.35 8.48 -13.39
CA PRO A 131 -7.13 9.58 -13.96
C PRO A 131 -8.26 9.09 -14.84
N HIS A 132 -8.11 7.92 -15.49
CA HIS A 132 -9.14 7.27 -16.29
C HIS A 132 -10.39 6.84 -15.46
N VAL A 133 -10.28 6.83 -14.12
CA VAL A 133 -11.40 6.51 -13.23
C VAL A 133 -11.92 7.77 -12.53
N PHE A 134 -11.01 8.68 -12.18
CA PHE A 134 -11.30 9.81 -11.29
C PHE A 134 -11.20 11.18 -11.97
N ALA A 135 -10.80 11.25 -13.27
CA ALA A 135 -10.87 12.51 -13.99
C ALA A 135 -12.34 12.97 -14.03
N ALA A 136 -12.59 14.19 -13.57
CA ALA A 136 -13.94 14.71 -13.47
C ALA A 136 -14.65 14.73 -14.82
N ASP A 137 -15.96 14.46 -14.82
CA ASP A 137 -16.86 14.64 -15.95
C ASP A 137 -17.01 16.12 -16.37
N ASP A 138 -16.28 17.02 -15.72
CA ASP A 138 -16.29 18.47 -15.91
C ASP A 138 -15.34 18.97 -17.01
N ALA A 139 -15.40 18.38 -18.20
CA ALA A 139 -14.87 19.05 -19.39
C ALA A 139 -15.81 20.21 -19.84
N GLY A 140 -16.62 20.78 -18.96
CA GLY A 140 -17.67 21.69 -19.33
C GLY A 140 -17.90 22.94 -18.50
N ASN A 141 -17.18 23.28 -17.44
CA ASN A 141 -17.24 24.64 -16.88
C ASN A 141 -16.39 24.83 -15.61
N SER A 142 -15.13 25.29 -15.73
CA SER A 142 -14.53 26.17 -14.72
C SER A 142 -13.22 26.73 -15.22
N SER A 143 -13.31 27.93 -15.74
CA SER A 143 -12.21 28.90 -15.78
C SER A 143 -12.06 29.51 -14.40
N ASP A 144 -11.38 28.86 -13.46
CA ASP A 144 -10.66 29.52 -12.40
C ASP A 144 -10.05 28.49 -11.40
N SER A 145 -8.82 28.10 -11.63
CA SER A 145 -7.87 27.73 -10.56
C SER A 145 -6.47 27.66 -11.16
N SER A 146 -5.72 28.70 -10.91
CA SER A 146 -4.32 28.89 -11.27
C SER A 146 -3.41 28.10 -10.31
N ASP A 147 -3.36 26.78 -10.46
CA ASP A 147 -2.25 25.97 -10.00
C ASP A 147 -2.14 24.75 -10.94
N ALA A 148 -1.86 25.05 -12.21
CA ALA A 148 -1.61 24.04 -13.21
C ALA A 148 -0.15 23.58 -13.09
N PHE A 149 0.04 22.31 -12.83
CA PHE A 149 1.26 21.61 -13.16
C PHE A 149 1.62 21.89 -14.65
N ASP A 150 2.78 22.47 -14.87
CA ASP A 150 3.34 22.70 -16.20
C ASP A 150 3.38 21.36 -16.99
N ALA A 151 2.39 21.15 -17.84
CA ALA A 151 2.37 20.13 -18.85
C ALA A 151 2.73 20.79 -20.20
N ASP A 152 4.02 21.01 -20.42
CA ASP A 152 4.54 21.34 -21.73
C ASP A 152 4.67 20.05 -22.56
N SER A 153 3.59 19.63 -23.21
CA SER A 153 3.60 18.83 -24.42
C SER A 153 2.24 18.96 -25.11
N ASN A 154 2.22 19.85 -26.09
CA ASN A 154 1.18 20.04 -27.06
C ASN A 154 1.04 18.77 -27.93
N ASP A 155 0.13 17.87 -27.59
CA ASP A 155 -0.51 16.96 -28.51
C ASP A 155 -2.01 16.90 -28.17
N GLY A 156 -2.81 17.63 -28.96
CA GLY A 156 -4.24 17.78 -28.79
C GLY A 156 -5.00 16.53 -29.22
N GLY A 157 -4.76 15.42 -28.53
CA GLY A 157 -5.55 14.20 -28.60
C GLY A 157 -6.34 14.05 -27.32
N GLU A 158 -7.66 14.06 -27.41
CA GLU A 158 -8.58 13.57 -26.39
C GLU A 158 -8.02 12.26 -25.85
N ALA A 159 -7.54 12.24 -24.59
CA ALA A 159 -6.89 11.07 -24.00
C ALA A 159 -7.92 9.95 -23.93
N ALA A 160 -7.96 9.11 -24.94
CA ALA A 160 -8.83 7.94 -25.00
C ALA A 160 -8.64 7.14 -23.71
N GLN A 161 -9.74 6.83 -23.03
CA GLN A 161 -9.71 5.99 -21.84
C GLN A 161 -8.99 4.66 -22.20
N PRO A 162 -8.07 4.19 -21.36
CA PRO A 162 -7.37 2.94 -21.63
C PRO A 162 -8.37 1.78 -21.68
N GLU A 163 -8.52 1.16 -22.84
CA GLU A 163 -9.51 0.10 -23.08
C GLU A 163 -9.05 -1.29 -22.62
N SER A 164 -7.82 -1.44 -22.18
CA SER A 164 -7.28 -2.74 -21.75
C SER A 164 -6.46 -2.64 -20.46
N PRO A 165 -6.38 -3.73 -19.67
CA PRO A 165 -5.53 -3.81 -18.50
C PRO A 165 -4.07 -3.47 -18.78
N GLU A 166 -3.55 -3.83 -19.99
CA GLU A 166 -2.19 -3.57 -20.40
C GLU A 166 -1.95 -2.07 -20.66
N ALA A 167 -2.93 -1.38 -21.26
CA ALA A 167 -2.90 0.06 -21.47
C ALA A 167 -2.92 0.83 -20.14
N VAL A 168 -3.74 0.40 -19.19
CA VAL A 168 -3.76 0.94 -17.81
C VAL A 168 -2.40 0.75 -17.14
N LEU A 169 -1.81 -0.43 -17.26
CA LEU A 169 -0.50 -0.72 -16.65
C LEU A 169 0.61 0.13 -17.27
N ALA A 170 0.58 0.35 -18.58
CA ALA A 170 1.54 1.21 -19.29
C ALA A 170 1.42 2.67 -18.85
N LEU A 171 0.19 3.19 -18.73
CA LEU A 171 -0.09 4.52 -18.20
C LEU A 171 0.45 4.66 -16.77
N TRP A 172 0.20 3.69 -15.93
CA TRP A 172 0.64 3.69 -14.54
C TRP A 172 2.18 3.68 -14.39
N GLU A 173 2.87 2.91 -15.23
CA GLU A 173 4.35 2.92 -15.24
C GLU A 173 4.91 4.27 -15.74
N LYS A 174 4.27 4.90 -16.74
CA LYS A 174 4.64 6.24 -17.22
C LYS A 174 4.49 7.29 -16.10
N MET A 175 3.33 7.33 -15.43
CA MET A 175 3.07 8.25 -14.33
C MET A 175 4.05 8.04 -13.17
N LYS A 176 4.36 6.79 -12.83
CA LYS A 176 5.32 6.43 -11.80
C LYS A 176 6.77 6.82 -12.14
N GLN A 177 7.12 6.87 -13.43
CA GLN A 177 8.42 7.37 -13.87
C GLN A 177 8.51 8.89 -13.73
N GLN A 178 7.46 9.61 -14.14
CA GLN A 178 7.37 11.06 -14.03
C GLN A 178 7.42 11.52 -12.57
N GLU A 179 6.54 10.96 -11.71
CA GLU A 179 6.44 11.27 -10.28
C GLU A 179 7.77 11.08 -9.52
N LYS A 180 8.57 10.10 -9.90
CA LYS A 180 9.82 9.77 -9.20
C LYS A 180 11.08 10.31 -9.89
N HIS A 181 10.95 11.08 -10.98
CA HIS A 181 12.08 11.63 -11.76
C HIS A 181 13.22 10.62 -12.02
N ARG A 182 12.87 9.36 -12.31
CA ARG A 182 13.84 8.27 -12.44
C ARG A 182 14.73 8.48 -13.66
N LYS A 183 16.03 8.45 -13.43
CA LYS A 183 17.06 8.58 -14.47
C LYS A 183 17.37 7.25 -15.17
N SER A 184 16.95 6.13 -14.59
CA SER A 184 17.20 4.78 -15.11
C SER A 184 15.98 3.87 -14.88
N VAL A 185 15.74 2.95 -15.82
CA VAL A 185 14.71 1.90 -15.71
C VAL A 185 14.94 0.98 -14.51
N LEU A 186 16.18 0.86 -14.04
CA LEU A 186 16.56 0.03 -12.89
C LEU A 186 16.49 0.77 -11.56
N GLU A 187 16.26 2.08 -11.58
CA GLU A 187 16.18 2.87 -10.35
C GLU A 187 14.94 2.51 -9.54
N GLY A 188 15.08 2.49 -8.21
CA GLY A 188 14.00 2.19 -7.27
C GLY A 188 13.65 0.69 -7.16
N ILE A 189 14.53 -0.21 -7.62
CA ILE A 189 14.45 -1.64 -7.28
C ILE A 189 15.04 -1.82 -5.89
N SER A 190 14.24 -2.36 -4.97
CA SER A 190 14.67 -2.60 -3.58
C SER A 190 15.92 -3.48 -3.53
N ARG A 191 16.91 -3.05 -2.72
CA ARG A 191 18.15 -3.82 -2.49
C ARG A 191 17.96 -4.93 -1.46
N ALA A 192 16.90 -4.84 -0.66
CA ALA A 192 16.58 -5.81 0.39
C ALA A 192 15.90 -7.08 -0.14
N GLN A 193 15.43 -7.08 -1.41
CA GLN A 193 14.88 -8.28 -2.02
C GLN A 193 15.94 -9.38 -2.14
N GLY A 194 15.50 -10.65 -1.94
CA GLY A 194 16.33 -11.81 -2.25
C GLY A 194 16.77 -11.83 -3.73
N ALA A 195 17.83 -12.56 -4.04
CA ALA A 195 18.47 -12.54 -5.36
C ALA A 195 17.49 -12.86 -6.52
N LEU A 196 16.66 -13.90 -6.38
CA LEU A 196 15.72 -14.32 -7.43
C LEU A 196 14.58 -13.32 -7.68
N PRO A 197 13.83 -12.85 -6.67
CA PRO A 197 12.82 -11.81 -6.87
C PRO A 197 13.41 -10.52 -7.44
N ARG A 198 14.61 -10.14 -7.03
CA ARG A 198 15.31 -8.98 -7.55
C ARG A 198 15.70 -9.17 -9.01
N ALA A 199 16.24 -10.31 -9.39
CA ALA A 199 16.57 -10.63 -10.78
C ALA A 199 15.32 -10.60 -11.67
N ALA A 200 14.21 -11.24 -11.24
CA ALA A 200 12.94 -11.20 -11.94
C ALA A 200 12.45 -9.75 -12.16
N LYS A 201 12.58 -8.90 -11.13
CA LYS A 201 12.21 -7.47 -11.24
C LYS A 201 13.09 -6.70 -12.21
N VAL A 202 14.40 -6.96 -12.22
CA VAL A 202 15.36 -6.37 -13.18
C VAL A 202 14.97 -6.76 -14.60
N VAL A 203 14.80 -8.04 -14.88
CA VAL A 203 14.41 -8.55 -16.21
C VAL A 203 13.08 -7.93 -16.65
N SER A 204 12.06 -7.93 -15.81
CA SER A 204 10.75 -7.32 -16.11
C SER A 204 10.84 -5.82 -16.43
N ARG A 205 11.77 -5.09 -15.81
CA ARG A 205 12.00 -3.67 -16.10
C ARG A 205 12.72 -3.45 -17.41
N ILE A 206 13.72 -4.28 -17.69
CA ILE A 206 14.47 -4.23 -18.93
C ILE A 206 13.55 -4.57 -20.11
N SER A 207 12.75 -5.63 -20.03
CA SER A 207 11.81 -6.06 -21.08
C SER A 207 10.78 -4.99 -21.46
N LYS A 208 10.42 -4.11 -20.53
CA LYS A 208 9.49 -2.99 -20.78
C LYS A 208 10.17 -1.70 -21.20
N SER A 209 11.50 -1.71 -21.33
CA SER A 209 12.28 -0.55 -21.78
C SER A 209 12.23 -0.42 -23.31
N PRO A 210 12.18 0.80 -23.86
CA PRO A 210 12.35 1.03 -25.31
C PRO A 210 13.67 0.50 -25.87
N ASN A 211 14.66 0.25 -25.01
CA ASN A 211 15.98 -0.28 -25.37
C ASN A 211 16.15 -1.76 -24.95
N ALA A 212 15.06 -2.52 -24.81
CA ALA A 212 15.10 -3.90 -24.33
C ALA A 212 16.09 -4.77 -25.12
N ASP A 213 15.97 -4.78 -26.45
CA ASP A 213 16.83 -5.60 -27.32
C ASP A 213 18.32 -5.28 -27.16
N ARG A 214 18.66 -3.99 -27.07
CA ARG A 214 20.04 -3.54 -26.85
C ARG A 214 20.56 -3.95 -25.46
N LEU A 215 19.71 -3.87 -24.46
CA LEU A 215 20.08 -4.23 -23.09
C LEU A 215 20.26 -5.73 -22.94
N PHE A 216 19.43 -6.55 -23.59
CA PHE A 216 19.58 -8.01 -23.57
C PHE A 216 20.80 -8.47 -24.39
N ALA A 217 21.05 -7.87 -25.55
CA ALA A 217 22.24 -8.19 -26.35
C ALA A 217 23.56 -7.99 -25.58
N ALA A 218 23.59 -7.01 -24.67
CA ALA A 218 24.78 -6.79 -23.82
C ALA A 218 25.01 -7.90 -22.77
N PHE A 219 24.03 -8.78 -22.50
CA PHE A 219 24.21 -9.94 -21.63
C PHE A 219 24.71 -11.18 -22.39
N ASP A 220 24.55 -11.22 -23.71
CA ASP A 220 24.98 -12.34 -24.54
C ASP A 220 26.43 -12.20 -25.02
N GLU A 221 27.06 -11.03 -24.83
CA GLU A 221 28.48 -10.85 -25.10
C GLU A 221 29.32 -11.53 -24.00
N PRO A 222 30.17 -12.51 -24.35
CA PRO A 222 31.08 -13.13 -23.38
C PRO A 222 32.00 -12.04 -22.80
N ALA A 223 32.15 -12.03 -21.49
CA ALA A 223 33.10 -11.15 -20.81
C ALA A 223 34.51 -11.37 -21.41
N ALA A 224 35.05 -10.32 -21.99
CA ALA A 224 36.40 -10.34 -22.57
C ALA A 224 37.50 -10.43 -21.48
#